data_fee7d554013117336668aa7a2a4e5426
#
_entry.id   fee7d554013117336668aa7a2a4e5426
#
_cell.length_a   1.000
_cell.length_b   1.000
_cell.length_c   1.000
_cell.angle_alpha   90.00
_cell.angle_beta   90.00
_cell.angle_gamma   90.00
#
_symmetry.space_group_name_H-M   'P 1'
#
loop_
_entity.id
_entity.type
_entity.pdbx_description
1 polymer ?
#
loop_
_entity_poly.entity_id
_entity_poly.type
_entity_poly.pdbx_seq_one_letter_code
_entity_poly.pdbx_strand_id
1 'polypeptide(L)'
;MQEKVLMKGNEAIAEAAIRCGCRQYLGYPITPQTEIAAYMAKRMPKIGGVFLQAESEIAAINMVYGVASTGKLAMTSSSSPGIALKCEGISYLAGADLPALIVNVQRGGPGLGGIQPSQSDYFLATRGPGHGDFHVLVLAPASVQEMADLTQKAFRLAFEYRMPAMLLADGTMGQMMEPVVLPEETVLEKSAPDWAVTGTECKRPHNIINSLYLSPAELEQKNIERFERYARLAEKETMWEEFMMEDAEVCIVSCGITARVSRNAIVEARKRGIKAGMIRPITLWPFPDKPLLAAADKVKGFVCVELNMGQMKQDVELAVRCKKPVSLCRRVGGMIPTPDEVLASIQTMAEGGANV
;
A
#
# COMPACT_ATOMS: atom_id res chain seq x y z
N MET A 1 -20.22 22.76 -1.43
CA MET A 1 -20.01 21.29 -1.51
C MET A 1 -18.95 21.06 -2.56
N GLN A 2 -17.92 20.30 -2.24
CA GLN A 2 -16.91 19.92 -3.25
C GLN A 2 -17.56 19.02 -4.31
N GLU A 3 -17.20 19.23 -5.56
CA GLU A 3 -17.72 18.45 -6.70
C GLU A 3 -17.25 16.99 -6.59
N LYS A 4 -18.19 16.05 -6.73
CA LYS A 4 -17.88 14.61 -6.78
C LYS A 4 -17.89 14.12 -8.21
N VAL A 5 -16.84 13.41 -8.59
CA VAL A 5 -16.70 12.80 -9.92
C VAL A 5 -16.82 11.29 -9.79
N LEU A 6 -17.65 10.66 -10.63
CA LEU A 6 -17.76 9.20 -10.68
C LEU A 6 -16.54 8.64 -11.43
N MET A 7 -15.70 7.85 -10.74
CA MET A 7 -14.45 7.31 -11.29
C MET A 7 -14.22 5.87 -10.87
N LYS A 8 -13.50 5.10 -11.70
CA LYS A 8 -12.91 3.83 -11.28
C LYS A 8 -11.76 4.07 -10.30
N GLY A 9 -11.51 3.09 -9.42
CA GLY A 9 -10.40 3.16 -8.46
C GLY A 9 -9.04 3.39 -9.14
N ASN A 10 -8.75 2.65 -10.21
CA ASN A 10 -7.54 2.83 -11.00
C ASN A 10 -7.41 4.26 -11.57
N GLU A 11 -8.51 4.83 -12.07
CA GLU A 11 -8.51 6.20 -12.61
C GLU A 11 -8.36 7.25 -11.49
N ALA A 12 -8.96 7.00 -10.32
CA ALA A 12 -8.85 7.89 -9.16
C ALA A 12 -7.41 7.99 -8.65
N ILE A 13 -6.66 6.87 -8.60
CA ILE A 13 -5.22 6.86 -8.31
C ILE A 13 -4.46 7.73 -9.30
N ALA A 14 -4.72 7.54 -10.61
CA ALA A 14 -4.01 8.26 -11.67
C ALA A 14 -4.27 9.77 -11.61
N GLU A 15 -5.53 10.20 -11.48
CA GLU A 15 -5.88 11.63 -11.39
C GLU A 15 -5.37 12.26 -10.09
N ALA A 16 -5.46 11.55 -8.94
CA ALA A 16 -4.90 12.03 -7.69
C ALA A 16 -3.39 12.24 -7.79
N ALA A 17 -2.65 11.32 -8.41
CA ALA A 17 -1.22 11.48 -8.64
C ALA A 17 -0.91 12.72 -9.50
N ILE A 18 -1.67 12.95 -10.57
CA ILE A 18 -1.53 14.15 -11.42
C ILE A 18 -1.77 15.42 -10.59
N ARG A 19 -2.82 15.45 -9.79
CA ARG A 19 -3.16 16.61 -8.94
C ARG A 19 -2.14 16.86 -7.84
N CYS A 20 -1.48 15.82 -7.34
CA CYS A 20 -0.34 15.97 -6.42
C CYS A 20 0.92 16.55 -7.09
N GLY A 21 0.91 16.77 -8.40
CA GLY A 21 2.05 17.29 -9.13
C GLY A 21 2.91 16.23 -9.80
N CYS A 22 2.52 14.95 -9.79
CA CYS A 22 3.23 13.92 -10.57
C CYS A 22 3.11 14.21 -12.06
N ARG A 23 4.26 14.35 -12.71
CA ARG A 23 4.38 14.59 -14.16
C ARG A 23 5.20 13.51 -14.84
N GLN A 24 5.53 12.43 -14.13
CA GLN A 24 6.42 11.36 -14.62
C GLN A 24 5.79 9.99 -14.29
N TYR A 25 5.23 9.35 -15.31
CA TYR A 25 4.73 7.98 -15.22
C TYR A 25 5.52 7.08 -16.16
N LEU A 26 6.10 6.02 -15.60
CA LEU A 26 6.91 5.04 -16.32
C LEU A 26 6.42 3.64 -15.95
N GLY A 27 5.88 2.90 -16.92
CA GLY A 27 5.23 1.64 -16.63
C GLY A 27 5.31 0.64 -17.76
N TYR A 28 4.83 -0.55 -17.47
CA TYR A 28 4.63 -1.64 -18.43
C TYR A 28 3.18 -2.15 -18.29
N PRO A 29 2.47 -2.44 -19.38
CA PRO A 29 1.07 -2.83 -19.32
C PRO A 29 0.89 -4.22 -18.71
N ILE A 30 0.01 -4.31 -17.73
CA ILE A 30 -0.39 -5.55 -17.08
C ILE A 30 -1.79 -5.41 -16.47
N THR A 31 -2.62 -6.45 -16.57
CA THR A 31 -3.94 -6.52 -15.94
C THR A 31 -3.80 -6.93 -14.46
N PRO A 32 -4.56 -6.32 -13.50
CA PRO A 32 -5.73 -5.44 -13.69
C PRO A 32 -5.47 -3.93 -13.47
N GLN A 33 -4.25 -3.42 -13.61
CA GLN A 33 -3.93 -2.00 -13.44
C GLN A 33 -4.06 -1.16 -14.75
N THR A 34 -4.54 -1.76 -15.82
CA THR A 34 -4.51 -1.18 -17.18
C THR A 34 -5.08 0.23 -17.27
N GLU A 35 -6.12 0.56 -16.52
CA GLU A 35 -6.75 1.88 -16.55
C GLU A 35 -5.84 2.97 -15.97
N ILE A 36 -4.92 2.66 -15.04
CA ILE A 36 -3.93 3.63 -14.55
C ILE A 36 -3.05 4.08 -15.73
N ALA A 37 -2.46 3.11 -16.44
CA ALA A 37 -1.60 3.40 -17.58
C ALA A 37 -2.37 4.13 -18.70
N ALA A 38 -3.59 3.68 -19.04
CA ALA A 38 -4.42 4.31 -20.05
C ALA A 38 -4.79 5.77 -19.69
N TYR A 39 -5.13 6.01 -18.42
CA TYR A 39 -5.43 7.37 -17.93
C TYR A 39 -4.21 8.28 -18.02
N MET A 40 -3.05 7.79 -17.56
CA MET A 40 -1.78 8.51 -17.62
C MET A 40 -1.37 8.81 -19.08
N ALA A 41 -1.50 7.84 -20.00
CA ALA A 41 -1.23 8.04 -21.42
C ALA A 41 -2.10 9.15 -22.03
N LYS A 42 -3.36 9.25 -21.64
CA LYS A 42 -4.30 10.27 -22.12
C LYS A 42 -4.01 11.65 -21.53
N ARG A 43 -3.61 11.72 -20.25
CA ARG A 43 -3.50 12.97 -19.49
C ARG A 43 -2.12 13.62 -19.57
N MET A 44 -1.04 12.83 -19.41
CA MET A 44 0.33 13.36 -19.32
C MET A 44 0.72 14.28 -20.50
N PRO A 45 0.47 13.94 -21.78
CA PRO A 45 0.81 14.84 -22.88
C PRO A 45 0.10 16.19 -22.81
N LYS A 46 -1.12 16.24 -22.25
CA LYS A 46 -1.94 17.45 -22.16
C LYS A 46 -1.49 18.43 -21.08
N ILE A 47 -0.72 17.96 -20.12
CA ILE A 47 -0.26 18.73 -18.94
C ILE A 47 1.26 18.93 -18.93
N GLY A 48 1.94 18.66 -20.05
CA GLY A 48 3.40 18.75 -20.12
C GLY A 48 4.14 17.69 -19.29
N GLY A 49 3.47 16.58 -18.97
CA GLY A 49 4.06 15.44 -18.29
C GLY A 49 4.61 14.39 -19.26
N VAL A 50 5.30 13.40 -18.73
CA VAL A 50 5.87 12.28 -19.46
C VAL A 50 5.10 11.00 -19.11
N PHE A 51 4.57 10.37 -20.14
CA PHE A 51 4.14 8.98 -20.11
C PHE A 51 5.10 8.15 -20.95
N LEU A 52 5.69 7.13 -20.35
CA LEU A 52 6.57 6.21 -21.07
C LEU A 52 6.18 4.77 -20.76
N GLN A 53 5.87 4.02 -21.82
CA GLN A 53 5.72 2.58 -21.74
C GLN A 53 7.08 1.95 -22.02
N ALA A 54 7.68 1.37 -20.97
CA ALA A 54 8.93 0.66 -21.07
C ALA A 54 8.74 -0.71 -21.74
N GLU A 55 9.83 -1.34 -22.14
CA GLU A 55 9.84 -2.69 -22.73
C GLU A 55 9.66 -3.81 -21.69
N SER A 56 9.83 -3.50 -20.40
CA SER A 56 9.67 -4.42 -19.28
C SER A 56 9.43 -3.69 -17.95
N GLU A 57 8.97 -4.41 -16.94
CA GLU A 57 8.85 -3.89 -15.58
C GLU A 57 10.20 -3.53 -14.97
N ILE A 58 11.25 -4.28 -15.31
CA ILE A 58 12.63 -4.01 -14.88
C ILE A 58 13.10 -2.68 -15.44
N ALA A 59 12.89 -2.41 -16.72
CA ALA A 59 13.23 -1.14 -17.33
C ALA A 59 12.41 0.01 -16.70
N ALA A 60 11.10 -0.19 -16.50
CA ALA A 60 10.23 0.82 -15.92
C ALA A 60 10.70 1.27 -14.53
N ILE A 61 11.07 0.35 -13.63
CA ILE A 61 11.51 0.71 -12.28
C ILE A 61 12.88 1.41 -12.29
N ASN A 62 13.80 1.03 -13.19
CA ASN A 62 15.07 1.73 -13.35
C ASN A 62 14.91 3.15 -13.91
N MET A 63 13.95 3.36 -14.81
CA MET A 63 13.59 4.71 -15.27
C MET A 63 12.97 5.55 -14.14
N VAL A 64 12.13 4.94 -13.27
CA VAL A 64 11.62 5.60 -12.05
C VAL A 64 12.77 6.02 -11.14
N TYR A 65 13.76 5.16 -10.94
CA TYR A 65 14.98 5.50 -10.18
C TYR A 65 15.66 6.74 -10.74
N GLY A 66 15.85 6.79 -12.07
CA GLY A 66 16.46 7.95 -12.74
C GLY A 66 15.65 9.25 -12.55
N VAL A 67 14.31 9.19 -12.68
CA VAL A 67 13.44 10.34 -12.43
C VAL A 67 13.47 10.76 -10.96
N ALA A 68 13.32 9.82 -10.04
CA ALA A 68 13.32 10.09 -8.61
C ALA A 68 14.62 10.78 -8.16
N SER A 69 15.78 10.39 -8.74
CA SER A 69 17.07 11.02 -8.45
C SER A 69 17.12 12.52 -8.78
N THR A 70 16.26 13.00 -9.68
CA THR A 70 16.14 14.43 -10.01
C THR A 70 15.25 15.22 -9.04
N GLY A 71 14.74 14.57 -8.00
CA GLY A 71 13.84 15.20 -7.03
C GLY A 71 12.41 15.42 -7.53
N LYS A 72 12.04 14.86 -8.68
CA LYS A 72 10.67 14.94 -9.22
C LYS A 72 9.81 13.78 -8.69
N LEU A 73 8.49 14.01 -8.60
CA LEU A 73 7.54 12.97 -8.29
C LEU A 73 7.52 11.92 -9.41
N ALA A 74 7.91 10.70 -9.10
CA ALA A 74 7.93 9.57 -10.03
C ALA A 74 6.92 8.50 -9.60
N MET A 75 6.20 7.94 -10.56
CA MET A 75 5.20 6.89 -10.33
C MET A 75 5.36 5.75 -11.34
N THR A 76 5.17 4.55 -10.83
CA THR A 76 4.93 3.35 -11.65
C THR A 76 3.76 2.57 -11.08
N SER A 77 3.06 1.83 -11.92
CA SER A 77 2.07 0.85 -11.50
C SER A 77 2.35 -0.50 -12.13
N SER A 78 1.90 -1.56 -11.47
CA SER A 78 1.99 -2.93 -11.96
C SER A 78 0.98 -3.81 -11.22
N SER A 79 1.07 -5.10 -11.43
CA SER A 79 0.32 -6.14 -10.75
C SER A 79 1.26 -7.27 -10.36
N SER A 80 1.03 -7.91 -9.27
CA SER A 80 1.72 -9.05 -8.65
C SER A 80 2.99 -9.59 -9.34
N PRO A 81 2.92 -10.30 -10.50
CA PRO A 81 4.15 -10.81 -11.13
C PRO A 81 5.04 -9.68 -11.67
N GLY A 82 4.47 -8.56 -12.11
CA GLY A 82 5.25 -7.41 -12.56
C GLY A 82 5.90 -6.66 -11.39
N ILE A 83 5.29 -6.64 -10.19
CA ILE A 83 5.92 -6.13 -8.98
C ILE A 83 7.11 -7.02 -8.58
N ALA A 84 6.97 -8.35 -8.70
CA ALA A 84 8.07 -9.27 -8.45
C ALA A 84 9.29 -8.96 -9.34
N LEU A 85 9.08 -8.61 -10.61
CA LEU A 85 10.17 -8.17 -11.51
C LEU A 85 10.77 -6.81 -11.12
N LYS A 86 10.05 -5.96 -10.40
CA LYS A 86 10.55 -4.66 -9.93
C LYS A 86 11.31 -4.71 -8.61
N CYS A 87 11.33 -5.84 -7.90
CA CYS A 87 11.86 -5.95 -6.54
C CYS A 87 13.31 -5.46 -6.41
N GLU A 88 14.20 -5.80 -7.33
CA GLU A 88 15.58 -5.33 -7.33
C GLU A 88 15.64 -3.79 -7.44
N GLY A 89 14.93 -3.19 -8.39
CA GLY A 89 14.88 -1.73 -8.56
C GLY A 89 14.24 -1.01 -7.37
N ILE A 90 13.29 -1.63 -6.67
CA ILE A 90 12.71 -1.09 -5.43
C ILE A 90 13.76 -1.09 -4.32
N SER A 91 14.58 -2.14 -4.21
CA SER A 91 15.71 -2.16 -3.27
C SER A 91 16.74 -1.07 -3.56
N TYR A 92 16.98 -0.77 -4.85
CA TYR A 92 17.87 0.33 -5.25
C TYR A 92 17.30 1.70 -4.88
N LEU A 93 16.00 1.92 -5.09
CA LEU A 93 15.31 3.15 -4.62
C LEU A 93 15.50 3.34 -3.11
N ALA A 94 15.26 2.27 -2.33
CA ALA A 94 15.43 2.29 -0.88
C ALA A 94 16.90 2.52 -0.49
N GLY A 95 17.85 1.82 -1.16
CA GLY A 95 19.28 1.95 -0.90
C GLY A 95 19.83 3.34 -1.20
N ALA A 96 19.26 4.04 -2.16
CA ALA A 96 19.62 5.41 -2.54
C ALA A 96 18.77 6.50 -1.82
N ASP A 97 17.90 6.11 -0.89
CA ASP A 97 16.97 7.00 -0.20
C ASP A 97 16.12 7.85 -1.16
N LEU A 98 15.57 7.22 -2.20
CA LEU A 98 14.79 7.89 -3.24
C LEU A 98 13.28 7.69 -3.04
N PRO A 99 12.49 8.78 -3.06
CA PRO A 99 11.05 8.72 -3.01
C PRO A 99 10.46 8.32 -4.37
N ALA A 100 9.53 7.37 -4.37
CA ALA A 100 8.74 7.01 -5.54
C ALA A 100 7.41 6.40 -5.10
N LEU A 101 6.37 6.56 -5.91
CA LEU A 101 5.10 5.86 -5.72
C LEU A 101 5.04 4.62 -6.61
N ILE A 102 4.83 3.47 -5.99
CA ILE A 102 4.61 2.19 -6.64
C ILE A 102 3.16 1.78 -6.36
N VAL A 103 2.38 1.52 -7.39
CA VAL A 103 1.02 1.01 -7.24
C VAL A 103 1.00 -0.46 -7.62
N ASN A 104 0.60 -1.30 -6.67
CA ASN A 104 0.35 -2.72 -6.91
C ASN A 104 -1.16 -2.99 -6.87
N VAL A 105 -1.75 -3.26 -8.02
CA VAL A 105 -3.12 -3.75 -8.11
C VAL A 105 -3.06 -5.27 -8.17
N GLN A 106 -3.20 -5.90 -7.00
CA GLN A 106 -2.95 -7.33 -6.79
C GLN A 106 -3.90 -8.22 -7.59
N ARG A 107 -3.37 -9.34 -8.04
CA ARG A 107 -4.11 -10.42 -8.70
C ARG A 107 -3.69 -11.79 -8.18
N GLY A 108 -4.53 -12.80 -8.43
CA GLY A 108 -4.29 -14.17 -7.96
C GLY A 108 -3.05 -14.82 -8.55
N GLY A 109 -2.21 -15.39 -7.69
CA GLY A 109 -1.03 -16.19 -7.98
C GLY A 109 -1.14 -17.58 -7.37
N PRO A 110 -0.03 -18.38 -7.30
CA PRO A 110 1.33 -18.06 -7.77
C PRO A 110 1.53 -18.19 -9.28
N GLY A 111 2.71 -17.80 -9.75
CA GLY A 111 3.13 -17.84 -11.15
C GLY A 111 2.37 -16.83 -12.01
N LEU A 112 1.94 -17.22 -13.21
CA LEU A 112 1.16 -16.35 -14.07
C LEU A 112 -0.22 -16.06 -13.45
N GLY A 113 -0.78 -17.03 -12.75
CA GLY A 113 -2.03 -16.93 -11.97
C GLY A 113 -3.24 -16.54 -12.79
N GLY A 114 -4.14 -15.80 -12.16
CA GLY A 114 -5.35 -15.23 -12.77
C GLY A 114 -5.35 -13.70 -12.68
N ILE A 115 -6.35 -13.06 -13.30
CA ILE A 115 -6.51 -11.59 -13.27
C ILE A 115 -7.47 -11.11 -12.16
N GLN A 116 -8.02 -12.06 -11.41
CA GLN A 116 -8.99 -11.81 -10.34
C GLN A 116 -8.30 -11.28 -9.08
N PRO A 117 -9.04 -10.60 -8.17
CA PRO A 117 -8.48 -9.94 -7.01
C PRO A 117 -7.75 -10.90 -6.06
N SER A 118 -6.74 -10.40 -5.39
CA SER A 118 -5.97 -11.13 -4.38
C SER A 118 -5.37 -10.17 -3.35
N GLN A 119 -4.93 -10.71 -2.21
CA GLN A 119 -4.11 -10.02 -1.20
C GLN A 119 -2.85 -10.86 -0.90
N SER A 120 -2.42 -11.69 -1.86
CA SER A 120 -1.28 -12.60 -1.65
C SER A 120 0.09 -11.93 -1.74
N ASP A 121 0.16 -10.66 -2.14
CA ASP A 121 1.40 -9.89 -2.15
C ASP A 121 1.65 -9.13 -0.83
N TYR A 122 0.89 -9.44 0.22
CA TYR A 122 1.05 -8.78 1.50
C TYR A 122 2.49 -8.90 2.03
N PHE A 123 3.05 -10.12 2.06
CA PHE A 123 4.44 -10.33 2.48
C PHE A 123 5.45 -9.73 1.51
N LEU A 124 5.20 -9.84 0.20
CA LEU A 124 6.06 -9.21 -0.80
C LEU A 124 6.15 -7.69 -0.56
N ALA A 125 5.05 -7.04 -0.20
CA ALA A 125 5.01 -5.60 0.05
C ALA A 125 5.61 -5.23 1.43
N THR A 126 5.28 -5.99 2.49
CA THR A 126 5.58 -5.60 3.88
C THR A 126 6.90 -6.15 4.42
N ARG A 127 7.45 -7.23 3.82
CA ARG A 127 8.70 -7.88 4.26
C ARG A 127 9.94 -7.43 3.47
N GLY A 128 9.83 -6.37 2.67
CA GLY A 128 10.88 -5.82 1.84
C GLY A 128 10.93 -6.47 0.45
N PRO A 129 10.39 -5.80 -0.58
CA PRO A 129 10.45 -6.29 -1.97
C PRO A 129 11.85 -6.07 -2.55
N GLY A 130 12.70 -7.08 -2.47
CA GLY A 130 14.09 -7.02 -2.93
C GLY A 130 15.05 -7.65 -1.93
N HIS A 131 16.25 -7.07 -1.76
CA HIS A 131 17.25 -7.56 -0.82
C HIS A 131 17.80 -6.44 0.07
N GLY A 132 18.33 -6.83 1.22
CA GLY A 132 18.92 -5.92 2.21
C GLY A 132 17.91 -5.46 3.27
N ASP A 133 18.42 -4.65 4.19
CA ASP A 133 17.65 -4.15 5.32
C ASP A 133 16.93 -2.85 4.94
N PHE A 134 15.69 -2.98 4.50
CA PHE A 134 14.84 -1.83 4.20
C PHE A 134 13.34 -2.15 4.33
N HIS A 135 12.56 -1.11 4.38
CA HIS A 135 11.10 -1.14 4.30
C HIS A 135 10.56 -0.22 3.22
N VAL A 136 9.36 -0.53 2.77
CA VAL A 136 8.53 0.32 1.92
C VAL A 136 7.34 0.77 2.74
N LEU A 137 6.95 2.04 2.66
CA LEU A 137 5.66 2.48 3.23
C LEU A 137 4.54 1.81 2.44
N VAL A 138 3.69 1.00 3.10
CA VAL A 138 2.62 0.26 2.43
C VAL A 138 1.27 0.72 2.93
N LEU A 139 0.42 1.21 2.01
CA LEU A 139 -0.91 1.72 2.28
C LEU A 139 -1.98 0.87 1.58
N ALA A 140 -3.04 0.50 2.29
CA ALA A 140 -4.13 -0.34 1.79
C ALA A 140 -5.47 0.43 1.80
N PRO A 141 -5.91 0.97 0.65
CA PRO A 141 -7.21 1.62 0.53
C PRO A 141 -8.36 0.62 0.63
N ALA A 142 -9.50 1.05 1.17
CA ALA A 142 -10.74 0.27 1.22
C ALA A 142 -11.94 0.97 0.53
N SER A 143 -11.71 2.07 -0.17
CA SER A 143 -12.68 2.76 -1.01
C SER A 143 -11.99 3.49 -2.16
N VAL A 144 -12.76 3.88 -3.18
CA VAL A 144 -12.21 4.67 -4.30
C VAL A 144 -11.78 6.07 -3.82
N GLN A 145 -12.48 6.63 -2.81
CA GLN A 145 -12.03 7.86 -2.17
C GLN A 145 -10.65 7.68 -1.51
N GLU A 146 -10.47 6.61 -0.74
CA GLU A 146 -9.16 6.34 -0.12
C GLU A 146 -8.06 6.05 -1.15
N MET A 147 -8.39 5.49 -2.31
CA MET A 147 -7.41 5.37 -3.40
C MET A 147 -6.85 6.72 -3.82
N ALA A 148 -7.68 7.76 -3.88
CA ALA A 148 -7.23 9.12 -4.17
C ALA A 148 -6.47 9.73 -2.99
N ASP A 149 -7.03 9.67 -1.79
CA ASP A 149 -6.47 10.32 -0.59
C ASP A 149 -5.11 9.70 -0.18
N LEU A 150 -5.03 8.36 -0.21
CA LEU A 150 -3.80 7.65 0.13
C LEU A 150 -2.73 7.77 -0.97
N THR A 151 -3.09 8.01 -2.22
CA THR A 151 -2.13 8.37 -3.28
C THR A 151 -1.43 9.68 -2.94
N GLN A 152 -2.18 10.71 -2.55
CA GLN A 152 -1.60 11.99 -2.11
C GLN A 152 -0.71 11.79 -0.88
N LYS A 153 -1.21 11.05 0.11
CA LYS A 153 -0.47 10.79 1.35
C LYS A 153 0.81 10.01 1.10
N ALA A 154 0.77 9.01 0.20
CA ALA A 154 1.93 8.21 -0.18
C ALA A 154 3.06 9.07 -0.79
N PHE A 155 2.73 9.99 -1.70
CA PHE A 155 3.73 10.90 -2.26
C PHE A 155 4.34 11.81 -1.18
N ARG A 156 3.49 12.42 -0.33
CA ARG A 156 3.98 13.29 0.75
C ARG A 156 4.95 12.55 1.67
N LEU A 157 4.55 11.39 2.17
CA LEU A 157 5.36 10.60 3.10
C LEU A 157 6.61 10.01 2.44
N ALA A 158 6.52 9.56 1.19
CA ALA A 158 7.69 9.11 0.45
C ALA A 158 8.78 10.19 0.38
N PHE A 159 8.40 11.43 0.09
CA PHE A 159 9.33 12.57 0.03
C PHE A 159 9.84 12.97 1.41
N GLU A 160 8.96 13.08 2.40
CA GLU A 160 9.31 13.48 3.77
C GLU A 160 10.31 12.50 4.41
N TYR A 161 10.07 11.20 4.22
CA TYR A 161 10.91 10.15 4.82
C TYR A 161 11.94 9.57 3.86
N ARG A 162 12.03 10.08 2.64
CA ARG A 162 13.00 9.66 1.62
C ARG A 162 13.04 8.14 1.44
N MET A 163 11.91 7.58 1.05
CA MET A 163 11.72 6.14 0.86
C MET A 163 10.68 5.86 -0.20
N PRO A 164 10.70 4.69 -0.85
CA PRO A 164 9.59 4.27 -1.70
C PRO A 164 8.31 4.04 -0.89
N ALA A 165 7.16 4.40 -1.48
CA ALA A 165 5.85 4.08 -0.96
C ALA A 165 5.08 3.18 -1.93
N MET A 166 4.31 2.23 -1.42
CA MET A 166 3.46 1.34 -2.19
C MET A 166 1.99 1.52 -1.82
N LEU A 167 1.16 1.77 -2.81
CA LEU A 167 -0.28 1.64 -2.67
C LEU A 167 -0.67 0.21 -3.06
N LEU A 168 -1.14 -0.55 -2.08
CA LEU A 168 -1.46 -1.97 -2.22
C LEU A 168 -2.97 -2.13 -2.35
N ALA A 169 -3.47 -2.16 -3.57
CA ALA A 169 -4.86 -2.36 -3.93
C ALA A 169 -5.09 -3.75 -4.52
N ASP A 170 -6.31 -4.09 -4.84
CA ASP A 170 -6.68 -5.32 -5.54
C ASP A 170 -7.51 -5.03 -6.79
N GLY A 171 -7.68 -6.04 -7.65
CA GLY A 171 -8.38 -5.87 -8.92
C GLY A 171 -9.84 -5.44 -8.77
N THR A 172 -10.54 -5.82 -7.68
CA THR A 172 -11.92 -5.39 -7.43
C THR A 172 -11.96 -3.90 -7.13
N MET A 173 -11.10 -3.45 -6.21
CA MET A 173 -11.00 -2.05 -5.85
C MET A 173 -10.60 -1.18 -7.05
N GLY A 174 -9.67 -1.67 -7.89
CA GLY A 174 -9.25 -0.98 -9.10
C GLY A 174 -10.37 -0.75 -10.12
N GLN A 175 -11.30 -1.70 -10.26
CA GLN A 175 -12.42 -1.64 -11.20
C GLN A 175 -13.70 -1.01 -10.62
N MET A 176 -13.82 -0.94 -9.30
CA MET A 176 -14.99 -0.37 -8.63
C MET A 176 -15.17 1.10 -8.97
N MET A 177 -16.41 1.52 -9.22
CA MET A 177 -16.76 2.92 -9.48
C MET A 177 -17.48 3.52 -8.29
N GLU A 178 -16.98 4.64 -7.78
CA GLU A 178 -17.62 5.41 -6.70
C GLU A 178 -17.49 6.92 -6.98
N PRO A 179 -18.36 7.76 -6.36
CA PRO A 179 -18.21 9.20 -6.42
C PRO A 179 -17.04 9.65 -5.54
N VAL A 180 -16.06 10.33 -6.13
CA VAL A 180 -14.81 10.76 -5.50
C VAL A 180 -14.70 12.26 -5.48
N VAL A 181 -14.30 12.81 -4.35
CA VAL A 181 -13.78 14.17 -4.22
C VAL A 181 -12.27 14.09 -4.47
N LEU A 182 -11.84 14.69 -5.56
CA LEU A 182 -10.42 14.69 -5.90
C LEU A 182 -9.65 15.74 -5.08
N PRO A 183 -8.36 15.48 -4.74
CA PRO A 183 -7.54 16.48 -4.04
C PRO A 183 -7.42 17.76 -4.87
N GLU A 184 -7.18 18.88 -4.19
CA GLU A 184 -6.84 20.14 -4.87
C GLU A 184 -5.54 19.98 -5.66
N GLU A 185 -5.44 20.68 -6.77
CA GLU A 185 -4.24 20.62 -7.60
C GLU A 185 -3.07 21.33 -6.92
N THR A 186 -1.99 20.59 -6.68
CA THR A 186 -0.80 21.14 -6.05
C THR A 186 -0.03 22.00 -7.04
N VAL A 187 0.33 23.21 -6.64
CA VAL A 187 1.26 24.06 -7.40
C VAL A 187 2.65 23.42 -7.34
N LEU A 188 3.19 23.11 -8.52
CA LEU A 188 4.53 22.52 -8.62
C LEU A 188 5.59 23.48 -8.12
N GLU A 189 6.39 23.07 -7.16
CA GLU A 189 7.59 23.81 -6.76
C GLU A 189 8.59 23.86 -7.91
N LYS A 190 9.16 25.05 -8.16
CA LYS A 190 10.14 25.24 -9.23
C LYS A 190 11.54 24.76 -8.83
N SER A 191 11.83 24.68 -7.54
CA SER A 191 13.12 24.28 -7.01
C SER A 191 13.17 22.78 -6.76
N ALA A 192 14.25 22.13 -7.20
CA ALA A 192 14.52 20.75 -6.83
C ALA A 192 15.07 20.69 -5.39
N PRO A 193 14.83 19.60 -4.65
CA PRO A 193 15.45 19.38 -3.34
C PRO A 193 17.00 19.44 -3.41
N ASP A 194 17.64 19.84 -2.33
CA ASP A 194 19.11 20.00 -2.28
C ASP A 194 19.88 18.72 -2.62
N TRP A 195 19.31 17.57 -2.32
CA TRP A 195 19.91 16.26 -2.63
C TRP A 195 19.75 15.83 -4.10
N ALA A 196 18.90 16.49 -4.90
CA ALA A 196 18.58 16.07 -6.25
C ALA A 196 19.77 16.19 -7.21
N VAL A 197 19.88 15.23 -8.13
CA VAL A 197 20.85 15.25 -9.20
C VAL A 197 20.32 16.16 -10.32
N THR A 198 20.67 17.42 -10.24
CA THR A 198 20.38 18.46 -11.22
C THR A 198 21.66 19.11 -11.68
N GLY A 199 21.64 19.84 -12.78
CA GLY A 199 22.79 20.63 -13.20
C GLY A 199 23.33 21.54 -12.10
N THR A 200 24.64 21.66 -11.96
CA THR A 200 25.27 22.50 -10.91
C THR A 200 25.57 23.90 -11.39
N GLU A 201 25.59 24.13 -12.69
CA GLU A 201 26.05 25.39 -13.32
C GLU A 201 27.40 25.87 -12.77
N CYS A 202 28.23 24.94 -12.27
CA CYS A 202 29.49 25.19 -11.57
C CYS A 202 29.35 26.05 -10.29
N LYS A 203 28.13 26.15 -9.71
CA LYS A 203 27.85 26.94 -8.51
C LYS A 203 27.92 26.15 -7.19
N ARG A 204 27.94 24.82 -7.28
CA ARG A 204 28.00 23.89 -6.14
C ARG A 204 28.69 22.59 -6.53
N PRO A 205 29.12 21.74 -5.57
CA PRO A 205 29.53 20.36 -5.84
C PRO A 205 28.40 19.52 -6.44
N HIS A 206 28.76 18.44 -7.14
CA HIS A 206 27.81 17.47 -7.66
C HIS A 206 27.16 16.67 -6.51
N ASN A 207 25.86 16.44 -6.59
CA ASN A 207 25.21 15.43 -5.80
C ASN A 207 25.45 14.05 -6.42
N ILE A 208 25.71 13.06 -5.58
CA ILE A 208 25.90 11.67 -5.99
C ILE A 208 24.75 10.87 -5.39
N ILE A 209 23.97 10.25 -6.25
CA ILE A 209 22.88 9.33 -5.86
C ILE A 209 23.25 7.94 -6.38
N ASN A 210 23.49 7.03 -5.46
CA ASN A 210 23.76 5.63 -5.77
C ASN A 210 23.35 4.74 -4.58
N SER A 211 23.32 3.43 -4.81
CA SER A 211 23.09 2.41 -3.78
C SER A 211 24.30 1.50 -3.57
N LEU A 212 25.44 1.84 -4.17
CA LEU A 212 26.69 1.08 -4.05
C LEU A 212 27.58 1.71 -2.98
N TYR A 213 27.82 0.97 -1.91
CA TYR A 213 28.74 1.35 -0.83
C TYR A 213 29.76 0.23 -0.64
N LEU A 214 30.99 0.45 -1.05
CA LEU A 214 32.08 -0.55 -0.98
C LEU A 214 32.70 -0.62 0.43
N SER A 215 32.58 0.43 1.22
CA SER A 215 33.01 0.42 2.63
C SER A 215 31.91 -0.21 3.49
N PRO A 216 32.18 -1.33 4.19
CA PRO A 216 31.21 -1.94 5.10
C PRO A 216 30.72 -0.98 6.20
N ALA A 217 31.62 -0.18 6.76
CA ALA A 217 31.29 0.79 7.81
C ALA A 217 30.37 1.92 7.31
N GLU A 218 30.56 2.36 6.06
CA GLU A 218 29.68 3.36 5.44
C GLU A 218 28.28 2.77 5.20
N LEU A 219 28.17 1.55 4.67
CA LEU A 219 26.90 0.89 4.45
C LEU A 219 26.15 0.62 5.76
N GLU A 220 26.85 0.19 6.81
CA GLU A 220 26.27 0.01 8.15
C GLU A 220 25.67 1.33 8.66
N GLN A 221 26.43 2.43 8.61
CA GLN A 221 25.95 3.74 9.05
C GLN A 221 24.72 4.19 8.28
N LYS A 222 24.70 4.01 6.96
CA LYS A 222 23.55 4.32 6.11
C LYS A 222 22.31 3.50 6.47
N ASN A 223 22.46 2.25 6.80
CA ASN A 223 21.35 1.40 7.25
C ASN A 223 20.82 1.86 8.61
N ILE A 224 21.69 2.18 9.57
CA ILE A 224 21.28 2.71 10.88
C ILE A 224 20.49 4.02 10.72
N GLU A 225 20.99 5.00 9.98
CA GLU A 225 20.30 6.27 9.68
C GLU A 225 18.92 6.05 9.03
N ARG A 226 18.83 5.07 8.12
CA ARG A 226 17.58 4.68 7.45
C ARG A 226 16.56 4.13 8.43
N PHE A 227 16.98 3.21 9.31
CA PHE A 227 16.10 2.64 10.33
C PHE A 227 15.65 3.64 11.39
N GLU A 228 16.45 4.64 11.71
CA GLU A 228 16.02 5.77 12.55
C GLU A 228 14.89 6.58 11.87
N ARG A 229 14.96 6.80 10.54
CA ARG A 229 13.87 7.45 9.80
C ARG A 229 12.62 6.59 9.80
N TYR A 230 12.76 5.27 9.61
CA TYR A 230 11.67 4.31 9.65
C TYR A 230 10.99 4.27 11.02
N ALA A 231 11.75 4.31 12.10
CA ALA A 231 11.20 4.37 13.46
C ALA A 231 10.36 5.64 13.68
N ARG A 232 10.84 6.81 13.23
CA ARG A 232 10.07 8.06 13.28
C ARG A 232 8.78 7.99 12.46
N LEU A 233 8.83 7.41 11.27
CA LEU A 233 7.64 7.19 10.44
C LEU A 233 6.66 6.26 11.14
N ALA A 234 7.13 5.14 11.67
CA ALA A 234 6.28 4.18 12.37
C ALA A 234 5.59 4.78 13.60
N GLU A 235 6.27 5.65 14.32
CA GLU A 235 5.69 6.34 15.48
C GLU A 235 4.58 7.33 15.09
N LYS A 236 4.79 8.09 14.00
CA LYS A 236 3.93 9.24 13.64
C LYS A 236 2.85 8.92 12.62
N GLU A 237 3.11 7.99 11.70
CA GLU A 237 2.31 7.82 10.50
C GLU A 237 1.60 6.46 10.41
N THR A 238 1.70 5.63 11.45
CA THR A 238 0.91 4.39 11.52
C THR A 238 -0.57 4.73 11.60
N MET A 239 -1.36 4.14 10.70
CA MET A 239 -2.79 4.46 10.54
C MET A 239 -3.65 3.20 10.60
N TRP A 240 -4.78 3.34 11.27
CA TRP A 240 -5.85 2.33 11.31
C TRP A 240 -7.19 2.99 11.46
N GLU A 241 -8.22 2.21 11.29
CA GLU A 241 -9.60 2.59 11.56
C GLU A 241 -10.23 1.60 12.52
N GLU A 242 -10.99 2.08 13.48
CA GLU A 242 -11.82 1.27 14.36
C GLU A 242 -13.28 1.38 13.94
N PHE A 243 -13.94 0.23 13.85
CA PHE A 243 -15.36 0.15 13.54
C PHE A 243 -16.08 -0.68 14.60
N MET A 244 -16.95 -0.05 15.37
CA MET A 244 -17.74 -0.67 16.46
C MET A 244 -16.86 -1.43 17.47
N MET A 245 -15.73 -0.84 17.89
CA MET A 245 -14.79 -1.48 18.84
C MET A 245 -15.07 -1.17 20.31
N GLU A 246 -15.96 -0.23 20.63
CA GLU A 246 -16.17 0.29 21.99
C GLU A 246 -16.57 -0.81 23.00
N ASP A 247 -17.42 -1.74 22.57
CA ASP A 247 -17.93 -2.87 23.37
C ASP A 247 -17.68 -4.24 22.71
N ALA A 248 -16.73 -4.31 21.77
CA ALA A 248 -16.47 -5.53 20.99
C ALA A 248 -15.91 -6.66 21.85
N GLU A 249 -16.49 -7.86 21.71
CA GLU A 249 -16.01 -9.12 22.26
C GLU A 249 -15.26 -9.99 21.25
N VAL A 250 -15.45 -9.72 19.93
CA VAL A 250 -14.72 -10.34 18.83
C VAL A 250 -14.18 -9.20 17.94
N CYS A 251 -12.88 -9.23 17.64
CA CYS A 251 -12.25 -8.27 16.77
C CYS A 251 -11.95 -8.88 15.39
N ILE A 252 -12.47 -8.27 14.34
CA ILE A 252 -12.10 -8.58 12.96
C ILE A 252 -10.89 -7.74 12.58
N VAL A 253 -9.92 -8.34 11.86
CA VAL A 253 -8.81 -7.60 11.25
C VAL A 253 -8.82 -7.88 9.76
N SER A 254 -8.99 -6.82 8.96
CA SER A 254 -9.04 -6.93 7.49
C SER A 254 -8.70 -5.61 6.82
N CYS A 255 -8.25 -5.65 5.56
CA CYS A 255 -7.92 -4.47 4.76
C CYS A 255 -8.49 -4.57 3.35
N GLY A 256 -8.49 -3.47 2.59
CA GLY A 256 -8.96 -3.48 1.21
C GLY A 256 -10.41 -3.94 1.05
N ILE A 257 -10.68 -4.75 0.03
CA ILE A 257 -12.02 -5.25 -0.26
C ILE A 257 -12.59 -6.13 0.85
N THR A 258 -11.76 -6.90 1.56
CA THR A 258 -12.23 -7.76 2.65
C THR A 258 -12.72 -6.97 3.85
N ALA A 259 -12.19 -5.76 4.10
CA ALA A 259 -12.73 -4.87 5.13
C ALA A 259 -14.16 -4.40 4.81
N ARG A 260 -14.46 -4.15 3.53
CA ARG A 260 -15.82 -3.80 3.09
C ARG A 260 -16.82 -4.94 3.34
N VAL A 261 -16.43 -6.16 2.99
CA VAL A 261 -17.26 -7.36 3.24
C VAL A 261 -17.47 -7.55 4.74
N SER A 262 -16.42 -7.39 5.53
CA SER A 262 -16.44 -7.56 6.99
C SER A 262 -17.38 -6.59 7.70
N ARG A 263 -17.51 -5.34 7.23
CA ARG A 263 -18.47 -4.37 7.79
C ARG A 263 -19.90 -4.87 7.77
N ASN A 264 -20.33 -5.46 6.65
CA ASN A 264 -21.68 -6.01 6.53
C ASN A 264 -21.89 -7.20 7.48
N ALA A 265 -20.91 -8.08 7.60
CA ALA A 265 -20.94 -9.22 8.51
C ALA A 265 -20.99 -8.77 9.99
N ILE A 266 -20.25 -7.73 10.38
CA ILE A 266 -20.25 -7.18 11.73
C ILE A 266 -21.63 -6.59 12.08
N VAL A 267 -22.25 -5.82 11.17
CA VAL A 267 -23.58 -5.27 11.38
C VAL A 267 -24.61 -6.39 11.58
N GLU A 268 -24.51 -7.46 10.78
CA GLU A 268 -25.41 -8.61 10.91
C GLU A 268 -25.14 -9.41 12.19
N ALA A 269 -23.90 -9.60 12.60
CA ALA A 269 -23.53 -10.24 13.86
C ALA A 269 -24.13 -9.49 15.07
N ARG A 270 -24.06 -8.16 15.05
CA ARG A 270 -24.63 -7.32 16.10
C ARG A 270 -26.14 -7.41 16.20
N LYS A 271 -26.87 -7.53 15.07
CA LYS A 271 -28.31 -7.80 15.09
C LYS A 271 -28.64 -9.13 15.76
N ARG A 272 -27.73 -10.11 15.72
CA ARG A 272 -27.83 -11.42 16.38
C ARG A 272 -27.31 -11.41 17.83
N GLY A 273 -26.96 -10.24 18.37
CA GLY A 273 -26.50 -10.07 19.75
C GLY A 273 -25.00 -10.37 19.95
N ILE A 274 -24.23 -10.56 18.87
CA ILE A 274 -22.78 -10.80 18.96
C ILE A 274 -22.05 -9.46 18.83
N LYS A 275 -21.33 -9.05 19.87
CA LYS A 275 -20.57 -7.81 19.92
C LYS A 275 -19.28 -7.93 19.11
N ALA A 276 -19.39 -7.84 17.81
CA ALA A 276 -18.24 -7.83 16.89
C ALA A 276 -17.86 -6.38 16.55
N GLY A 277 -16.55 -6.16 16.36
CA GLY A 277 -15.98 -4.91 15.86
C GLY A 277 -14.81 -5.21 14.91
N MET A 278 -14.20 -4.17 14.34
CA MET A 278 -13.09 -4.32 13.42
C MET A 278 -12.00 -3.27 13.70
N ILE A 279 -10.76 -3.71 13.68
CA ILE A 279 -9.57 -2.88 13.50
C ILE A 279 -9.09 -3.10 12.08
N ARG A 280 -9.14 -2.06 11.26
CA ARG A 280 -8.70 -2.07 9.87
C ARG A 280 -7.34 -1.37 9.74
N PRO A 281 -6.25 -2.09 9.46
CA PRO A 281 -5.01 -1.47 9.08
C PRO A 281 -5.18 -0.63 7.79
N ILE A 282 -4.74 0.63 7.82
CA ILE A 282 -4.60 1.50 6.64
C ILE A 282 -3.16 1.47 6.19
N THR A 283 -2.20 1.57 7.13
CA THR A 283 -0.81 1.20 6.88
C THR A 283 -0.64 -0.30 7.14
N LEU A 284 -0.05 -1.02 6.18
CA LEU A 284 0.37 -2.41 6.35
C LEU A 284 1.84 -2.50 6.75
N TRP A 285 2.63 -1.53 6.36
CA TRP A 285 3.88 -1.18 6.98
C TRP A 285 3.98 0.35 7.07
N PRO A 286 4.19 0.90 8.28
CA PRO A 286 4.23 0.24 9.60
C PRO A 286 2.88 -0.38 9.98
N PHE A 287 2.94 -1.54 10.64
CA PHE A 287 1.73 -2.24 11.08
C PHE A 287 1.17 -1.65 12.40
N PRO A 288 -0.16 -1.56 12.60
CA PRO A 288 -0.77 -0.94 13.79
C PRO A 288 -0.82 -1.89 14.99
N ASP A 289 0.33 -2.21 15.57
CA ASP A 289 0.45 -3.13 16.71
C ASP A 289 -0.27 -2.61 17.96
N LYS A 290 -0.18 -1.32 18.25
CA LYS A 290 -0.70 -0.71 19.48
C LYS A 290 -2.20 -0.93 19.69
N PRO A 291 -3.10 -0.62 18.72
CA PRO A 291 -4.53 -0.83 18.87
C PRO A 291 -4.89 -2.31 18.97
N LEU A 292 -4.19 -3.19 18.24
CA LEU A 292 -4.41 -4.64 18.30
C LEU A 292 -4.04 -5.20 19.67
N LEU A 293 -2.90 -4.80 20.21
CA LEU A 293 -2.47 -5.20 21.54
C LEU A 293 -3.45 -4.71 22.63
N ALA A 294 -3.94 -3.49 22.52
CA ALA A 294 -4.93 -2.94 23.44
C ALA A 294 -6.29 -3.66 23.34
N ALA A 295 -6.70 -4.05 22.13
CA ALA A 295 -7.91 -4.84 21.92
C ALA A 295 -7.78 -6.25 22.51
N ALA A 296 -6.59 -6.84 22.51
CA ALA A 296 -6.37 -8.20 23.05
C ALA A 296 -6.72 -8.32 24.53
N ASP A 297 -6.69 -7.24 25.30
CA ASP A 297 -7.08 -7.26 26.72
C ASP A 297 -8.61 -7.29 26.90
N LYS A 298 -9.41 -6.96 25.86
CA LYS A 298 -10.87 -6.81 25.92
C LYS A 298 -11.62 -7.91 25.18
N VAL A 299 -11.09 -8.37 24.03
CA VAL A 299 -11.79 -9.32 23.15
C VAL A 299 -11.50 -10.78 23.52
N LYS A 300 -12.39 -11.68 23.12
CA LYS A 300 -12.20 -13.14 23.23
C LYS A 300 -11.16 -13.66 22.25
N GLY A 301 -11.12 -13.05 21.03
CA GLY A 301 -10.20 -13.43 19.99
C GLY A 301 -10.34 -12.55 18.74
N PHE A 302 -9.52 -12.86 17.75
CA PHE A 302 -9.44 -12.14 16.48
C PHE A 302 -9.82 -13.04 15.30
N VAL A 303 -10.45 -12.45 14.28
CA VAL A 303 -10.74 -13.10 12.99
C VAL A 303 -10.07 -12.28 11.91
N CYS A 304 -9.01 -12.79 11.30
CA CYS A 304 -8.41 -12.21 10.11
C CYS A 304 -9.23 -12.60 8.87
N VAL A 305 -9.58 -11.61 8.04
CA VAL A 305 -10.32 -11.86 6.79
C VAL A 305 -9.43 -11.46 5.63
N GLU A 306 -8.99 -12.44 4.82
CA GLU A 306 -7.94 -12.23 3.82
C GLU A 306 -8.23 -12.97 2.50
N LEU A 307 -7.69 -12.42 1.39
CA LEU A 307 -7.64 -13.08 0.08
C LEU A 307 -6.28 -13.78 -0.15
N ASN A 308 -5.79 -14.48 0.88
CA ASN A 308 -4.55 -15.24 0.88
C ASN A 308 -4.59 -16.33 1.97
N MET A 309 -3.50 -17.02 2.20
CA MET A 309 -3.39 -18.14 3.15
C MET A 309 -3.00 -17.68 4.57
N GLY A 310 -3.29 -16.43 4.97
CA GLY A 310 -3.10 -15.92 6.33
C GLY A 310 -1.77 -15.19 6.52
N GLN A 311 -1.40 -14.31 5.59
CA GLN A 311 -0.18 -13.53 5.68
C GLN A 311 -0.30 -12.42 6.74
N MET A 312 -1.38 -11.63 6.72
CA MET A 312 -1.64 -10.61 7.73
C MET A 312 -1.94 -11.24 9.11
N LYS A 313 -2.56 -12.44 9.14
CA LYS A 313 -2.78 -13.20 10.38
C LYS A 313 -1.51 -13.32 11.21
N GLN A 314 -0.35 -13.58 10.58
CA GLN A 314 0.92 -13.71 11.30
C GLN A 314 1.34 -12.38 11.95
N ASP A 315 1.13 -11.24 11.30
CA ASP A 315 1.41 -9.94 11.90
C ASP A 315 0.44 -9.62 13.06
N VAL A 316 -0.83 -10.02 12.93
CA VAL A 316 -1.80 -9.90 14.04
C VAL A 316 -1.39 -10.77 15.24
N GLU A 317 -0.97 -12.02 15.01
CA GLU A 317 -0.48 -12.91 16.07
C GLU A 317 0.72 -12.30 16.81
N LEU A 318 1.66 -11.73 16.06
CA LEU A 318 2.81 -11.01 16.63
C LEU A 318 2.38 -9.76 17.41
N ALA A 319 1.51 -8.94 16.84
CA ALA A 319 1.03 -7.70 17.45
C ALA A 319 0.31 -7.95 18.78
N VAL A 320 -0.54 -8.98 18.83
CA VAL A 320 -1.25 -9.36 20.07
C VAL A 320 -0.39 -10.23 21.00
N ARG A 321 0.87 -10.51 20.64
CA ARG A 321 1.82 -11.32 21.42
C ARG A 321 1.27 -12.71 21.76
N CYS A 322 0.51 -13.29 20.85
CA CYS A 322 -0.17 -14.58 21.02
C CYS A 322 -1.07 -14.68 22.28
N LYS A 323 -1.50 -13.54 22.86
CA LYS A 323 -2.34 -13.52 24.07
C LYS A 323 -3.76 -14.05 23.84
N LYS A 324 -4.24 -14.00 22.59
CA LYS A 324 -5.58 -14.39 22.20
C LYS A 324 -5.55 -15.24 20.94
N PRO A 325 -6.52 -16.13 20.74
CA PRO A 325 -6.63 -16.89 19.51
C PRO A 325 -6.87 -15.95 18.31
N VAL A 326 -6.22 -16.27 17.20
CA VAL A 326 -6.40 -15.57 15.90
C VAL A 326 -6.81 -16.61 14.87
N SER A 327 -8.06 -16.55 14.43
CA SER A 327 -8.58 -17.43 13.37
C SER A 327 -8.49 -16.76 12.00
N LEU A 328 -8.68 -17.55 10.94
CA LEU A 328 -8.58 -17.10 9.57
C LEU A 328 -9.86 -17.44 8.78
N CYS A 329 -10.52 -16.41 8.28
CA CYS A 329 -11.55 -16.49 7.24
C CYS A 329 -10.88 -16.11 5.92
N ARG A 330 -10.74 -17.06 4.99
CA ARG A 330 -9.99 -16.83 3.76
C ARG A 330 -10.68 -17.30 2.51
N ARG A 331 -10.39 -16.61 1.42
CA ARG A 331 -10.56 -17.09 0.04
C ARG A 331 -9.26 -16.86 -0.73
N VAL A 332 -9.06 -17.65 -1.77
CA VAL A 332 -7.85 -17.59 -2.61
C VAL A 332 -8.23 -17.79 -4.09
N GLY A 333 -7.28 -17.61 -4.99
CA GLY A 333 -7.47 -17.87 -6.42
C GLY A 333 -8.46 -16.93 -7.12
N GLY A 334 -8.69 -15.73 -6.53
CA GLY A 334 -9.61 -14.75 -7.11
C GLY A 334 -11.02 -14.76 -6.51
N MET A 335 -11.28 -15.63 -5.54
CA MET A 335 -12.54 -15.65 -4.81
C MET A 335 -12.53 -14.63 -3.67
N ILE A 336 -13.67 -14.02 -3.40
CA ILE A 336 -13.89 -13.09 -2.29
C ILE A 336 -14.84 -13.75 -1.28
N PRO A 337 -14.58 -13.68 0.04
CA PRO A 337 -15.49 -14.22 1.03
C PRO A 337 -16.81 -13.46 1.02
N THR A 338 -17.91 -14.19 1.23
CA THR A 338 -19.24 -13.59 1.40
C THR A 338 -19.41 -13.04 2.83
N PRO A 339 -20.33 -12.11 3.07
CA PRO A 339 -20.68 -11.67 4.42
C PRO A 339 -21.09 -12.83 5.34
N ASP A 340 -21.76 -13.86 4.82
CA ASP A 340 -22.21 -15.04 5.60
C ASP A 340 -21.01 -15.92 6.04
N GLU A 341 -19.98 -16.07 5.22
CA GLU A 341 -18.76 -16.79 5.60
C GLU A 341 -17.97 -16.07 6.70
N VAL A 342 -17.91 -14.74 6.60
CA VAL A 342 -17.28 -13.91 7.65
C VAL A 342 -18.11 -13.99 8.93
N LEU A 343 -19.45 -13.91 8.83
CA LEU A 343 -20.36 -14.03 9.95
C LEU A 343 -20.23 -15.37 10.67
N ALA A 344 -20.13 -16.48 9.93
CA ALA A 344 -19.90 -17.81 10.51
C ALA A 344 -18.57 -17.86 11.30
N SER A 345 -17.52 -17.24 10.79
CA SER A 345 -16.23 -17.15 11.50
C SER A 345 -16.32 -16.29 12.76
N ILE A 346 -17.12 -15.20 12.75
CA ILE A 346 -17.40 -14.39 13.93
C ILE A 346 -18.15 -15.20 15.00
N GLN A 347 -19.18 -15.97 14.60
CA GLN A 347 -19.95 -16.82 15.51
C GLN A 347 -19.07 -17.88 16.18
N THR A 348 -18.26 -18.59 15.39
CA THR A 348 -17.32 -19.58 15.91
C THR A 348 -16.37 -18.97 16.95
N MET A 349 -15.81 -17.79 16.70
CA MET A 349 -14.93 -17.11 17.64
C MET A 349 -15.67 -16.66 18.91
N ALA A 350 -16.89 -16.17 18.79
CA ALA A 350 -17.71 -15.73 19.91
C ALA A 350 -18.04 -16.88 20.86
N GLU A 351 -18.22 -18.10 20.34
CA GLU A 351 -18.47 -19.36 21.08
C GLU A 351 -17.21 -19.98 21.68
N GLY A 352 -16.03 -19.37 21.47
CA GLY A 352 -14.75 -19.86 21.98
C GLY A 352 -14.05 -20.89 21.09
N GLY A 353 -14.55 -21.10 19.88
CA GLY A 353 -13.90 -21.89 18.84
C GLY A 353 -12.85 -21.06 18.09
N ALA A 354 -11.72 -21.68 17.78
CA ALA A 354 -10.74 -21.11 16.86
C ALA A 354 -10.64 -22.05 15.65
N ASN A 355 -11.16 -21.64 14.50
CA ASN A 355 -10.82 -22.32 13.26
C ASN A 355 -9.36 -21.99 12.92
N VAL A 356 -8.50 -23.00 12.95
CA VAL A 356 -7.07 -22.94 12.61
C VAL A 356 -6.90 -22.73 11.10
#